data_8c800290fe6951d37d10e904c52bfd3b
#
_entry.id   8c800290fe6951d37d10e904c52bfd3b
#
_cell.length_a   1.000
_cell.length_b   1.000
_cell.length_c   1.000
_cell.angle_alpha   90.00
_cell.angle_beta   90.00
_cell.angle_gamma   90.00
#
_symmetry.space_group_name_H-M   'P 1'
#
loop_
_entity.id
_entity.type
_entity.pdbx_description
1 polymer ?
#
loop_
_entity_poly.entity_id
_entity_poly.type
_entity_poly.pdbx_seq_one_letter_code
_entity_poly.pdbx_strand_id
1 'polypeptide(L)'
;MELTFIGAAHEVTGSCTLLENQGAYYLIDCGMEQGVNVYENVPLPVPPQRIDAVFLTHAHIDHSGLLPKLYKDGFRGQVYTTEVTRNLCDVMLRDSANIQSFEAEWRSRKAQRAGEPPEEPLYTVEDVAGLMKLFHPCDYAKRYPISDDVQIRFTDIGHLLGSACIEIWLQEGDTEKKIVFSGDVGNLDHPILNDPQSVEEADYLVLESTYGNRLHDRPKDAVAELAQYLQRAFDRGGSVIIPSFAVGRTQELLYFIREIKDKGLVT
;
A
#
# COMPACT_ATOMS: atom_id res chain seq x y z
N MET A 1 -3.65 -17.24 -19.40
CA MET A 1 -3.34 -16.16 -18.44
C MET A 1 -3.47 -14.80 -19.12
N GLU A 2 -4.12 -13.84 -18.44
CA GLU A 2 -4.24 -12.45 -18.91
C GLU A 2 -3.99 -11.49 -17.73
N LEU A 3 -3.27 -10.39 -17.99
CA LEU A 3 -3.05 -9.30 -17.04
C LEU A 3 -3.70 -8.03 -17.54
N THR A 4 -4.52 -7.40 -16.70
CA THR A 4 -5.11 -6.09 -16.96
C THR A 4 -4.67 -5.11 -15.89
N PHE A 5 -3.90 -4.09 -16.29
CA PHE A 5 -3.52 -2.98 -15.42
C PHE A 5 -4.68 -2.00 -15.31
N ILE A 6 -5.24 -1.82 -14.12
CA ILE A 6 -6.43 -1.00 -13.87
C ILE A 6 -6.02 0.38 -13.36
N GLY A 7 -5.01 0.45 -12.48
CA GLY A 7 -4.46 1.69 -11.95
C GLY A 7 -2.95 1.65 -11.84
N ALA A 8 -2.35 2.77 -11.41
CA ALA A 8 -0.90 3.01 -11.39
C ALA A 8 -0.20 2.77 -12.75
N ALA A 9 -0.95 2.95 -13.85
CA ALA A 9 -0.46 2.82 -15.20
C ALA A 9 -0.26 4.23 -15.81
N HIS A 10 0.99 4.67 -15.95
CA HIS A 10 1.40 6.04 -16.28
C HIS A 10 1.15 7.07 -15.16
N GLU A 11 0.88 6.61 -13.96
CA GLU A 11 0.64 7.40 -12.74
C GLU A 11 1.22 6.68 -11.53
N VAL A 12 1.24 7.36 -10.36
CA VAL A 12 1.91 6.84 -9.16
C VAL A 12 0.96 6.08 -8.24
N THR A 13 -0.30 6.52 -8.12
CA THR A 13 -1.23 6.00 -7.12
C THR A 13 -2.30 5.08 -7.73
N GLY A 14 -3.04 4.37 -6.88
CA GLY A 14 -4.14 3.53 -7.32
C GLY A 14 -3.71 2.14 -7.83
N SER A 15 -2.62 1.57 -7.30
CA SER A 15 -2.12 0.26 -7.74
C SER A 15 -3.21 -0.81 -7.70
N CYS A 16 -3.54 -1.34 -8.88
CA CYS A 16 -4.53 -2.40 -9.04
C CYS A 16 -4.29 -3.15 -10.35
N THR A 17 -3.98 -4.42 -10.27
CA THR A 17 -3.82 -5.29 -11.44
C THR A 17 -4.74 -6.50 -11.33
N LEU A 18 -5.52 -6.77 -12.36
CA LEU A 18 -6.34 -7.97 -12.48
C LEU A 18 -5.53 -9.06 -13.20
N LEU A 19 -5.42 -10.20 -12.57
CA LEU A 19 -4.88 -11.42 -13.15
C LEU A 19 -6.04 -12.40 -13.40
N GLU A 20 -6.24 -12.78 -14.64
CA GLU A 20 -7.13 -13.88 -15.03
C GLU A 20 -6.30 -15.13 -15.36
N ASN A 21 -6.65 -16.24 -14.73
CA ASN A 21 -6.06 -17.55 -15.04
C ASN A 21 -7.15 -18.63 -15.01
N GLN A 22 -7.39 -19.29 -16.15
CA GLN A 22 -8.35 -20.39 -16.29
C GLN A 22 -9.77 -20.09 -15.78
N GLY A 23 -10.20 -18.80 -15.91
CA GLY A 23 -11.51 -18.33 -15.47
C GLY A 23 -11.61 -17.94 -13.99
N ALA A 24 -10.54 -18.05 -13.23
CA ALA A 24 -10.38 -17.49 -11.90
C ALA A 24 -9.79 -16.06 -12.00
N TYR A 25 -10.21 -15.17 -11.10
CA TYR A 25 -9.83 -13.76 -11.08
C TYR A 25 -9.15 -13.39 -9.77
N TYR A 26 -7.96 -12.84 -9.87
CA TYR A 26 -7.15 -12.40 -8.74
C TYR A 26 -6.81 -10.91 -8.89
N LEU A 27 -6.84 -10.15 -7.80
CA LEU A 27 -6.27 -8.81 -7.78
C LEU A 27 -4.90 -8.82 -7.12
N ILE A 28 -3.97 -8.09 -7.70
CA ILE A 28 -2.72 -7.69 -7.06
C ILE A 28 -2.88 -6.23 -6.69
N ASP A 29 -2.95 -5.96 -5.39
CA ASP A 29 -3.38 -4.71 -4.79
C ASP A 29 -4.81 -4.30 -5.17
N CYS A 30 -5.37 -3.34 -4.45
CA CYS A 30 -6.65 -2.70 -4.71
C CYS A 30 -6.58 -1.29 -4.14
N GLY A 31 -5.77 -0.47 -4.78
CA GLY A 31 -5.38 0.85 -4.33
C GLY A 31 -6.41 1.92 -4.65
N MET A 32 -6.39 2.97 -3.83
CA MET A 32 -7.16 4.19 -4.06
C MET A 32 -6.27 5.23 -4.72
N GLU A 33 -6.77 5.85 -5.77
CA GLU A 33 -6.12 7.02 -6.34
C GLU A 33 -6.13 8.18 -5.36
N GLN A 34 -5.01 8.89 -5.31
CA GLN A 34 -4.80 10.02 -4.42
C GLN A 34 -4.28 11.23 -5.21
N GLY A 35 -4.84 12.39 -4.95
CA GLY A 35 -4.43 13.64 -5.61
C GLY A 35 -5.57 14.62 -5.76
N VAL A 36 -5.24 15.85 -6.15
CA VAL A 36 -6.20 16.96 -6.24
C VAL A 36 -6.83 17.05 -7.63
N ASN A 37 -6.25 16.39 -8.59
CA ASN A 37 -6.61 16.62 -9.97
C ASN A 37 -6.64 15.32 -10.74
N VAL A 38 -7.73 14.93 -11.27
CA VAL A 38 -7.80 14.30 -12.57
C VAL A 38 -7.98 12.77 -12.62
N TYR A 39 -7.46 11.99 -11.68
CA TYR A 39 -7.62 10.53 -11.77
C TYR A 39 -8.80 10.09 -10.92
N GLU A 40 -9.78 9.47 -11.54
CA GLU A 40 -10.90 8.83 -10.86
C GLU A 40 -10.58 7.34 -10.73
N ASN A 41 -10.92 6.75 -9.59
CA ASN A 41 -10.77 5.30 -9.41
C ASN A 41 -11.50 4.55 -10.54
N VAL A 42 -10.76 3.81 -11.34
CA VAL A 42 -11.30 3.08 -12.49
C VAL A 42 -12.12 1.89 -11.99
N PRO A 43 -13.34 1.67 -12.50
CA PRO A 43 -14.13 0.49 -12.16
C PRO A 43 -13.43 -0.81 -12.58
N LEU A 44 -13.58 -1.84 -11.76
CA LEU A 44 -13.10 -3.18 -12.12
C LEU A 44 -13.83 -3.68 -13.39
N PRO A 45 -13.12 -4.36 -14.30
CA PRO A 45 -13.74 -4.92 -15.51
C PRO A 45 -14.62 -6.15 -15.23
N VAL A 46 -14.56 -6.68 -14.00
CA VAL A 46 -15.36 -7.81 -13.54
C VAL A 46 -16.08 -7.46 -12.23
N PRO A 47 -17.28 -8.03 -11.97
CA PRO A 47 -17.96 -7.79 -10.72
C PRO A 47 -17.14 -8.24 -9.51
N PRO A 48 -17.12 -7.48 -8.39
CA PRO A 48 -16.40 -7.84 -7.17
C PRO A 48 -16.66 -9.24 -6.64
N GLN A 49 -17.86 -9.76 -6.84
CA GLN A 49 -18.25 -11.13 -6.45
C GLN A 49 -17.52 -12.23 -7.23
N ARG A 50 -16.92 -11.88 -8.37
CA ARG A 50 -16.15 -12.81 -9.22
C ARG A 50 -14.68 -12.87 -8.88
N ILE A 51 -14.19 -11.98 -8.00
CA ILE A 51 -12.81 -11.99 -7.55
C ILE A 51 -12.63 -13.11 -6.53
N ASP A 52 -11.74 -14.05 -6.83
CA ASP A 52 -11.48 -15.23 -5.99
C ASP A 52 -10.57 -14.88 -4.82
N ALA A 53 -9.55 -14.05 -5.04
CA ALA A 53 -8.65 -13.58 -3.99
C ALA A 53 -7.99 -12.24 -4.36
N VAL A 54 -7.46 -11.57 -3.33
CA VAL A 54 -6.58 -10.41 -3.46
C VAL A 54 -5.21 -10.75 -2.85
N PHE A 55 -4.14 -10.38 -3.53
CA PHE A 55 -2.77 -10.46 -3.04
C PHE A 55 -2.27 -9.05 -2.80
N LEU A 56 -2.07 -8.68 -1.54
CA LEU A 56 -1.75 -7.32 -1.14
C LEU A 56 -0.27 -7.19 -0.80
N THR A 57 0.43 -6.28 -1.50
CA THR A 57 1.87 -6.03 -1.33
C THR A 57 2.18 -5.35 -0.01
N HIS A 58 1.46 -4.28 0.33
CA HIS A 58 1.66 -3.50 1.55
C HIS A 58 0.44 -2.62 1.89
N ALA A 59 0.51 -1.90 3.02
CA ALA A 59 -0.66 -1.27 3.61
C ALA A 59 -0.94 0.17 3.15
N HIS A 60 -0.10 0.81 2.31
CA HIS A 60 -0.39 2.16 1.85
C HIS A 60 -1.75 2.25 1.15
N ILE A 61 -2.40 3.40 1.26
CA ILE A 61 -3.78 3.59 0.77
C ILE A 61 -3.86 3.48 -0.76
N ASP A 62 -2.83 3.88 -1.48
CA ASP A 62 -2.73 3.71 -2.93
C ASP A 62 -2.49 2.25 -3.39
N HIS A 63 -2.35 1.30 -2.43
CA HIS A 63 -2.31 -0.15 -2.66
C HIS A 63 -3.48 -0.90 -2.00
N SER A 64 -4.03 -0.40 -0.89
CA SER A 64 -5.05 -1.09 -0.09
C SER A 64 -6.39 -0.36 0.00
N GLY A 65 -6.43 0.93 -0.36
CA GLY A 65 -7.48 1.86 0.03
C GLY A 65 -8.88 1.55 -0.54
N LEU A 66 -9.00 0.78 -1.61
CA LEU A 66 -10.29 0.35 -2.17
C LEU A 66 -10.74 -1.05 -1.70
N LEU A 67 -9.95 -1.76 -0.91
CA LEU A 67 -10.35 -3.06 -0.36
C LEU A 67 -11.68 -3.02 0.41
N PRO A 68 -11.96 -2.00 1.29
CA PRO A 68 -13.24 -1.93 1.97
C PRO A 68 -14.41 -1.67 1.02
N LYS A 69 -14.20 -0.88 -0.03
CA LYS A 69 -15.21 -0.69 -1.08
C LYS A 69 -15.45 -1.98 -1.85
N LEU A 70 -14.40 -2.71 -2.20
CA LEU A 70 -14.50 -4.02 -2.84
C LEU A 70 -15.36 -4.98 -1.99
N TYR A 71 -15.15 -5.00 -0.66
CA TYR A 71 -15.97 -5.77 0.28
C TYR A 71 -17.43 -5.30 0.30
N LYS A 72 -17.67 -3.97 0.40
CA LYS A 72 -19.01 -3.36 0.35
C LYS A 72 -19.75 -3.76 -0.91
N ASP A 73 -19.05 -3.79 -2.04
CA ASP A 73 -19.60 -4.12 -3.36
C ASP A 73 -19.76 -5.65 -3.59
N GLY A 74 -19.43 -6.48 -2.59
CA GLY A 74 -19.77 -7.90 -2.59
C GLY A 74 -18.62 -8.89 -2.71
N PHE A 75 -17.36 -8.46 -2.69
CA PHE A 75 -16.22 -9.37 -2.58
C PHE A 75 -16.28 -10.21 -1.30
N ARG A 76 -16.02 -11.51 -1.41
CA ARG A 76 -16.01 -12.44 -0.27
C ARG A 76 -14.85 -13.44 -0.33
N GLY A 77 -13.94 -13.29 -1.29
CA GLY A 77 -12.67 -14.02 -1.33
C GLY A 77 -11.73 -13.64 -0.19
N GLN A 78 -10.56 -14.24 -0.15
CA GLN A 78 -9.55 -13.92 0.86
C GLN A 78 -8.58 -12.84 0.38
N VAL A 79 -8.07 -12.03 1.32
CA VAL A 79 -6.98 -11.08 1.11
C VAL A 79 -5.71 -11.67 1.73
N TYR A 80 -4.80 -12.14 0.90
CA TYR A 80 -3.51 -12.68 1.32
C TYR A 80 -2.49 -11.56 1.43
N THR A 81 -1.81 -11.48 2.56
CA THR A 81 -0.75 -10.51 2.83
C THR A 81 0.06 -10.93 4.04
N THR A 82 1.12 -10.21 4.39
CA THR A 82 1.83 -10.46 5.64
C THR A 82 1.01 -10.05 6.87
N GLU A 83 1.29 -10.66 8.02
CA GLU A 83 0.57 -10.31 9.26
C GLU A 83 0.76 -8.84 9.65
N VAL A 84 1.95 -8.30 9.43
CA VAL A 84 2.24 -6.89 9.76
C VAL A 84 1.46 -5.95 8.84
N THR A 85 1.41 -6.24 7.55
CA THR A 85 0.58 -5.48 6.58
C THR A 85 -0.90 -5.55 6.97
N ARG A 86 -1.42 -6.73 7.34
CA ARG A 86 -2.79 -6.87 7.84
C ARG A 86 -3.06 -5.94 9.05
N ASN A 87 -2.15 -5.92 10.02
CA ASN A 87 -2.30 -5.12 11.22
C ASN A 87 -2.25 -3.61 10.92
N LEU A 88 -1.39 -3.19 10.00
CA LEU A 88 -1.35 -1.80 9.52
C LEU A 88 -2.62 -1.44 8.74
N CYS A 89 -3.14 -2.33 7.90
CA CYS A 89 -4.40 -2.13 7.18
C CYS A 89 -5.58 -1.89 8.13
N ASP A 90 -5.67 -2.62 9.24
CA ASP A 90 -6.76 -2.39 10.21
C ASP A 90 -6.74 -0.95 10.76
N VAL A 91 -5.56 -0.40 11.04
CA VAL A 91 -5.42 0.99 11.50
C VAL A 91 -5.69 1.98 10.38
N MET A 92 -5.02 1.82 9.23
CA MET A 92 -5.06 2.80 8.14
C MET A 92 -6.40 2.86 7.43
N LEU A 93 -7.04 1.71 7.19
CA LEU A 93 -8.34 1.67 6.52
C LEU A 93 -9.47 2.21 7.41
N ARG A 94 -9.41 2.01 8.74
CA ARG A 94 -10.36 2.65 9.68
C ARG A 94 -10.17 4.17 9.72
N ASP A 95 -8.93 4.63 9.74
CA ASP A 95 -8.64 6.07 9.68
C ASP A 95 -9.15 6.68 8.37
N SER A 96 -8.87 6.04 7.24
CA SER A 96 -9.38 6.44 5.93
C SER A 96 -10.92 6.47 5.89
N ALA A 97 -11.61 5.47 6.46
CA ALA A 97 -13.08 5.46 6.55
C ALA A 97 -13.62 6.63 7.37
N ASN A 98 -12.96 6.96 8.50
CA ASN A 98 -13.35 8.10 9.33
C ASN A 98 -13.15 9.44 8.59
N ILE A 99 -12.01 9.61 7.92
CA ILE A 99 -11.73 10.81 7.11
C ILE A 99 -12.80 10.98 6.03
N GLN A 100 -13.08 9.93 5.26
CA GLN A 100 -14.09 9.96 4.20
C GLN A 100 -15.50 10.26 4.75
N SER A 101 -15.86 9.69 5.88
CA SER A 101 -17.15 9.95 6.54
C SER A 101 -17.27 11.41 6.95
N PHE A 102 -16.21 11.97 7.55
CA PHE A 102 -16.17 13.39 7.93
C PHE A 102 -16.28 14.31 6.71
N GLU A 103 -15.55 14.00 5.64
CA GLU A 103 -15.62 14.76 4.39
C GLU A 103 -17.00 14.67 3.73
N ALA A 104 -17.59 13.49 3.68
CA ALA A 104 -18.93 13.28 3.14
C ALA A 104 -19.99 14.06 3.95
N GLU A 105 -19.92 14.08 5.27
CA GLU A 105 -20.78 14.90 6.12
C GLU A 105 -20.59 16.41 5.84
N TRP A 106 -19.35 16.87 5.67
CA TRP A 106 -19.08 18.28 5.38
C TRP A 106 -19.61 18.68 4.01
N ARG A 107 -19.41 17.85 2.97
CA ARG A 107 -19.94 18.05 1.62
C ARG A 107 -21.47 17.99 1.62
N SER A 108 -22.08 17.03 2.34
CA SER A 108 -23.53 16.91 2.48
C SER A 108 -24.17 18.15 3.09
N ARG A 109 -23.55 18.76 4.12
CA ARG A 109 -24.04 20.04 4.68
C ARG A 109 -24.02 21.18 3.66
N LYS A 110 -23.01 21.18 2.77
CA LYS A 110 -22.93 22.16 1.66
C LYS A 110 -23.96 21.87 0.57
N ALA A 111 -24.09 20.59 0.15
CA ALA A 111 -25.05 20.13 -0.83
C ALA A 111 -26.50 20.43 -0.41
N GLN A 112 -26.84 20.18 0.86
CA GLN A 112 -28.19 20.46 1.41
C GLN A 112 -28.56 21.94 1.29
N ARG A 113 -27.60 22.86 1.45
CA ARG A 113 -27.84 24.31 1.26
C ARG A 113 -28.09 24.67 -0.20
N ALA A 114 -27.60 23.85 -1.14
CA ALA A 114 -27.81 23.99 -2.59
C ALA A 114 -29.04 23.21 -3.09
N GLY A 115 -29.74 22.45 -2.22
CA GLY A 115 -30.87 21.60 -2.60
C GLY A 115 -30.44 20.28 -3.29
N GLU A 116 -29.19 19.88 -3.13
CA GLU A 116 -28.63 18.64 -3.69
C GLU A 116 -28.71 17.49 -2.69
N PRO A 117 -28.72 16.23 -3.16
CA PRO A 117 -28.71 15.07 -2.26
C PRO A 117 -27.41 14.98 -1.44
N PRO A 118 -27.46 14.34 -0.25
CA PRO A 118 -26.26 14.13 0.55
C PRO A 118 -25.27 13.19 -0.15
N GLU A 119 -23.99 13.43 0.06
CA GLU A 119 -22.92 12.53 -0.37
C GLU A 119 -22.69 11.42 0.67
N GLU A 120 -22.44 10.23 0.19
CA GLU A 120 -22.07 9.08 1.04
C GLU A 120 -20.57 8.79 0.92
N PRO A 121 -19.90 8.29 1.99
CA PRO A 121 -18.54 7.85 1.90
C PRO A 121 -18.43 6.60 1.01
N LEU A 122 -17.28 6.38 0.39
CA LEU A 122 -17.03 5.19 -0.43
C LEU A 122 -17.27 3.92 0.37
N TYR A 123 -16.85 3.92 1.65
CA TYR A 123 -17.05 2.82 2.60
C TYR A 123 -17.04 3.36 4.04
N THR A 124 -17.47 2.52 4.97
CA THR A 124 -17.58 2.84 6.40
C THR A 124 -16.62 2.01 7.23
N VAL A 125 -16.50 2.32 8.53
CA VAL A 125 -15.72 1.51 9.49
C VAL A 125 -16.28 0.09 9.63
N GLU A 126 -17.58 -0.10 9.44
CA GLU A 126 -18.25 -1.40 9.45
C GLU A 126 -17.82 -2.24 8.24
N ASP A 127 -17.66 -1.63 7.07
CA ASP A 127 -17.14 -2.29 5.87
C ASP A 127 -15.69 -2.75 6.10
N VAL A 128 -14.86 -1.91 6.72
CA VAL A 128 -13.50 -2.29 7.14
C VAL A 128 -13.54 -3.47 8.10
N ALA A 129 -14.39 -3.42 9.14
CA ALA A 129 -14.50 -4.51 10.10
C ALA A 129 -14.95 -5.83 9.48
N GLY A 130 -15.80 -5.75 8.45
CA GLY A 130 -16.20 -6.92 7.64
C GLY A 130 -15.07 -7.46 6.79
N LEU A 131 -14.36 -6.59 6.07
CA LEU A 131 -13.19 -6.90 5.25
C LEU A 131 -12.09 -7.58 6.07
N MET A 132 -11.76 -7.07 7.26
CA MET A 132 -10.68 -7.61 8.10
C MET A 132 -10.85 -9.08 8.46
N LYS A 133 -12.06 -9.63 8.40
CA LYS A 133 -12.34 -11.05 8.60
C LYS A 133 -11.90 -11.92 7.41
N LEU A 134 -11.68 -11.31 6.25
CA LEU A 134 -11.25 -11.98 5.02
C LEU A 134 -9.72 -12.00 4.87
N PHE A 135 -8.98 -11.31 5.74
CA PHE A 135 -7.53 -11.32 5.68
C PHE A 135 -6.94 -12.67 6.10
N HIS A 136 -6.04 -13.17 5.27
CA HIS A 136 -5.27 -14.38 5.51
C HIS A 136 -3.78 -14.01 5.63
N PRO A 137 -3.22 -13.99 6.86
CA PRO A 137 -1.82 -13.64 7.06
C PRO A 137 -0.90 -14.74 6.55
N CYS A 138 0.17 -14.32 5.86
CA CYS A 138 1.19 -15.17 5.29
C CYS A 138 2.57 -14.85 5.86
N ASP A 139 3.39 -15.86 6.05
CA ASP A 139 4.81 -15.71 6.40
C ASP A 139 5.64 -15.38 5.15
N TYR A 140 6.72 -14.64 5.32
CA TYR A 140 7.71 -14.47 4.26
C TYR A 140 8.36 -15.80 3.84
N ALA A 141 8.80 -15.85 2.59
CA ALA A 141 9.55 -16.96 1.99
C ALA A 141 8.82 -18.32 1.96
N LYS A 142 7.56 -18.37 2.37
CA LYS A 142 6.74 -19.59 2.35
C LYS A 142 5.78 -19.58 1.17
N ARG A 143 5.69 -20.70 0.45
CA ARG A 143 4.71 -20.89 -0.62
C ARG A 143 3.34 -21.26 -0.04
N TYR A 144 2.31 -20.61 -0.55
CA TYR A 144 0.90 -20.83 -0.21
C TYR A 144 0.15 -21.28 -1.46
N PRO A 145 -0.48 -22.47 -1.47
CA PRO A 145 -1.39 -22.85 -2.54
C PRO A 145 -2.69 -22.05 -2.41
N ILE A 146 -3.10 -21.42 -3.51
CA ILE A 146 -4.35 -20.66 -3.61
C ILE A 146 -5.41 -21.51 -4.29
N SER A 147 -5.01 -22.20 -5.33
CA SER A 147 -5.78 -23.21 -6.07
C SER A 147 -4.84 -24.32 -6.57
N ASP A 148 -5.38 -25.27 -7.30
CA ASP A 148 -4.57 -26.32 -7.94
C ASP A 148 -3.56 -25.73 -8.94
N ASP A 149 -3.87 -24.58 -9.54
CA ASP A 149 -3.09 -23.95 -10.60
C ASP A 149 -2.34 -22.70 -10.16
N VAL A 150 -2.52 -22.22 -8.92
CA VAL A 150 -1.95 -20.95 -8.44
C VAL A 150 -1.31 -21.12 -7.07
N GLN A 151 -0.04 -20.72 -6.97
CA GLN A 151 0.68 -20.62 -5.71
C GLN A 151 1.29 -19.21 -5.58
N ILE A 152 1.43 -18.73 -4.35
CA ILE A 152 2.04 -17.43 -4.08
C ILE A 152 3.12 -17.53 -3.01
N ARG A 153 4.03 -16.55 -3.01
CA ARG A 153 5.01 -16.30 -1.96
C ARG A 153 5.21 -14.80 -1.77
N PHE A 154 5.37 -14.40 -0.53
CA PHE A 154 5.74 -13.04 -0.15
C PHE A 154 7.23 -12.99 0.17
N THR A 155 7.96 -12.02 -0.40
CA THR A 155 9.38 -11.79 -0.14
C THR A 155 9.56 -10.36 0.32
N ASP A 156 10.28 -10.14 1.45
CA ASP A 156 10.45 -8.81 2.05
C ASP A 156 11.13 -7.86 1.07
N ILE A 157 10.50 -6.73 0.80
CA ILE A 157 11.00 -5.72 -0.16
C ILE A 157 11.45 -4.43 0.53
N GLY A 158 11.42 -4.36 1.86
CA GLY A 158 12.02 -3.30 2.66
C GLY A 158 11.46 -1.89 2.48
N HIS A 159 10.23 -1.74 1.95
CA HIS A 159 9.60 -0.44 1.72
C HIS A 159 8.85 0.06 2.96
N LEU A 160 8.07 -0.80 3.58
CA LEU A 160 7.27 -0.54 4.77
C LEU A 160 7.30 -1.77 5.67
N LEU A 161 6.98 -1.61 6.97
CA LEU A 161 6.82 -2.76 7.85
C LEU A 161 5.76 -3.71 7.28
N GLY A 162 6.18 -4.94 7.01
CA GLY A 162 5.33 -5.96 6.41
C GLY A 162 5.25 -5.94 4.88
N SER A 163 5.84 -4.97 4.19
CA SER A 163 5.81 -4.90 2.73
C SER A 163 6.46 -6.11 2.07
N ALA A 164 5.92 -6.51 0.94
CA ALA A 164 6.43 -7.64 0.19
C ALA A 164 6.32 -7.44 -1.32
N CYS A 165 7.28 -7.96 -2.07
CA CYS A 165 6.99 -8.35 -3.43
C CYS A 165 6.20 -9.68 -3.42
N ILE A 166 5.37 -9.88 -4.44
CA ILE A 166 4.52 -11.07 -4.58
C ILE A 166 5.01 -11.88 -5.77
N GLU A 167 5.39 -13.10 -5.49
CA GLU A 167 5.75 -14.10 -6.49
C GLU A 167 4.55 -15.02 -6.70
N ILE A 168 4.11 -15.16 -7.93
CA ILE A 168 2.94 -15.97 -8.31
C ILE A 168 3.39 -17.04 -9.32
N TRP A 169 3.18 -18.31 -9.00
CA TRP A 169 3.35 -19.42 -9.93
C TRP A 169 1.99 -19.82 -10.46
N LEU A 170 1.90 -19.89 -11.77
CA LEU A 170 0.68 -20.19 -12.52
C LEU A 170 0.93 -21.41 -13.41
N GLN A 171 0.06 -22.42 -13.26
CA GLN A 171 0.08 -23.59 -14.14
C GLN A 171 -0.82 -23.35 -15.35
N GLU A 172 -0.27 -23.46 -16.55
CA GLU A 172 -1.00 -23.46 -17.83
C GLU A 172 -0.72 -24.76 -18.57
N GLY A 173 -1.62 -25.74 -18.46
CA GLY A 173 -1.38 -27.08 -19.00
C GLY A 173 -0.11 -27.69 -18.39
N ASP A 174 0.87 -28.05 -19.24
CA ASP A 174 2.14 -28.64 -18.81
C ASP A 174 3.23 -27.60 -18.48
N THR A 175 2.91 -26.29 -18.51
CA THR A 175 3.88 -25.21 -18.31
C THR A 175 3.57 -24.41 -17.05
N GLU A 176 4.55 -24.32 -16.15
CA GLU A 176 4.50 -23.37 -15.03
C GLU A 176 5.14 -22.05 -15.45
N LYS A 177 4.50 -20.94 -15.11
CA LYS A 177 5.00 -19.58 -15.31
C LYS A 177 5.09 -18.86 -13.98
N LYS A 178 6.16 -18.10 -13.77
CA LYS A 178 6.37 -17.28 -12.59
C LYS A 178 6.25 -15.80 -12.95
N ILE A 179 5.30 -15.12 -12.29
CA ILE A 179 5.16 -13.66 -12.35
C ILE A 179 5.57 -13.06 -11.00
N VAL A 180 6.28 -11.95 -11.04
CA VAL A 180 6.67 -11.19 -9.85
C VAL A 180 6.11 -9.78 -9.94
N PHE A 181 5.41 -9.37 -8.88
CA PHE A 181 4.97 -7.99 -8.68
C PHE A 181 5.81 -7.38 -7.57
N SER A 182 6.53 -6.30 -7.87
CA SER A 182 7.45 -5.69 -6.91
C SER A 182 6.74 -5.06 -5.70
N GLY A 183 5.51 -4.59 -5.86
CA GLY A 183 5.00 -3.55 -4.99
C GLY A 183 5.94 -2.35 -5.03
N ASP A 184 5.97 -1.53 -4.01
CA ASP A 184 6.95 -0.46 -3.85
C ASP A 184 8.26 -1.03 -3.28
N VAL A 185 9.38 -0.68 -3.91
CA VAL A 185 10.71 -1.18 -3.53
C VAL A 185 11.34 -0.26 -2.50
N GLY A 186 11.80 -0.85 -1.39
CA GLY A 186 12.50 -0.12 -0.33
C GLY A 186 13.93 0.26 -0.70
N ASN A 187 14.53 1.04 0.18
CA ASN A 187 15.92 1.42 0.09
C ASN A 187 16.79 0.60 1.05
N LEU A 188 18.08 0.58 0.79
CA LEU A 188 19.08 -0.03 1.70
C LEU A 188 19.33 0.83 2.93
N ASP A 189 19.80 0.20 4.00
CA ASP A 189 20.27 0.86 5.23
C ASP A 189 19.20 1.67 5.97
N HIS A 190 17.93 1.23 5.91
CA HIS A 190 16.85 1.84 6.70
C HIS A 190 16.96 1.45 8.18
N PRO A 191 16.79 2.39 9.14
CA PRO A 191 17.03 2.10 10.56
C PRO A 191 16.05 1.12 11.19
N ILE A 192 14.86 0.94 10.61
CA ILE A 192 13.76 0.15 11.19
C ILE A 192 13.21 -0.92 10.24
N LEU A 193 13.76 -1.03 9.04
CA LEU A 193 13.35 -2.00 8.02
C LEU A 193 14.52 -2.90 7.66
N ASN A 194 14.22 -4.09 7.18
CA ASN A 194 15.22 -4.93 6.54
C ASN A 194 15.55 -4.38 5.14
N ASP A 195 16.73 -4.67 4.65
CA ASP A 195 17.06 -4.40 3.26
C ASP A 195 16.19 -5.26 2.32
N PRO A 196 15.82 -4.74 1.14
CA PRO A 196 15.08 -5.49 0.15
C PRO A 196 15.78 -6.79 -0.22
N GLN A 197 15.01 -7.90 -0.20
CA GLN A 197 15.50 -9.19 -0.68
C GLN A 197 15.29 -9.29 -2.19
N SER A 198 16.25 -9.90 -2.88
CA SER A 198 16.16 -10.14 -4.32
C SER A 198 15.36 -11.39 -4.64
N VAL A 199 14.63 -11.34 -5.76
CA VAL A 199 14.02 -12.50 -6.41
C VAL A 199 14.91 -12.92 -7.58
N GLU A 200 15.38 -14.17 -7.59
CA GLU A 200 16.41 -14.61 -8.53
C GLU A 200 15.87 -14.85 -9.94
N GLU A 201 14.64 -15.34 -10.08
CA GLU A 201 14.06 -15.73 -11.37
C GLU A 201 12.60 -15.32 -11.49
N ALA A 202 12.21 -14.89 -12.68
CA ALA A 202 10.82 -14.64 -13.08
C ALA A 202 10.68 -14.78 -14.59
N ASP A 203 9.55 -15.33 -15.07
CA ASP A 203 9.19 -15.26 -16.49
C ASP A 203 8.70 -13.84 -16.85
N TYR A 204 7.97 -13.22 -15.92
CA TYR A 204 7.43 -11.86 -16.04
C TYR A 204 7.68 -11.07 -14.77
N LEU A 205 8.07 -9.81 -14.92
CA LEU A 205 8.27 -8.88 -13.82
C LEU A 205 7.42 -7.62 -14.04
N VAL A 206 6.55 -7.33 -13.08
CA VAL A 206 5.82 -6.06 -12.97
C VAL A 206 6.53 -5.25 -11.88
N LEU A 207 7.20 -4.18 -12.31
CA LEU A 207 8.10 -3.39 -11.46
C LEU A 207 7.61 -1.95 -11.38
N GLU A 208 7.62 -1.37 -10.18
CA GLU A 208 7.41 0.06 -10.00
C GLU A 208 8.49 0.88 -10.73
N SER A 209 8.15 2.10 -11.09
CA SER A 209 9.10 3.01 -11.77
C SER A 209 8.98 4.47 -11.31
N THR A 210 8.52 4.70 -10.09
CA THR A 210 8.30 6.02 -9.49
C THR A 210 9.53 6.92 -9.59
N TYR A 211 10.71 6.37 -9.31
CA TYR A 211 11.99 7.06 -9.45
C TYR A 211 12.85 6.50 -10.61
N GLY A 212 12.24 5.87 -11.60
CA GLY A 212 12.95 5.22 -12.70
C GLY A 212 13.83 6.14 -13.57
N ASN A 213 13.60 7.44 -13.53
CA ASN A 213 14.35 8.44 -14.30
C ASN A 213 15.22 9.39 -13.48
N ARG A 214 15.35 9.19 -12.17
CA ARG A 214 16.11 10.07 -11.28
C ARG A 214 16.69 9.35 -10.07
N LEU A 215 17.73 9.93 -9.50
CA LEU A 215 18.33 9.49 -8.26
C LEU A 215 17.88 10.38 -7.09
N HIS A 216 17.84 9.80 -5.89
CA HIS A 216 17.71 10.57 -4.67
C HIS A 216 19.05 11.09 -4.21
N ASP A 217 19.13 12.39 -3.91
CA ASP A 217 20.22 12.94 -3.12
C ASP A 217 20.06 12.47 -1.68
N ARG A 218 20.92 11.55 -1.24
CA ARG A 218 20.93 11.10 0.15
C ARG A 218 21.96 11.88 0.94
N PRO A 219 21.60 12.46 2.09
CA PRO A 219 22.60 12.99 3.02
C PRO A 219 23.49 11.84 3.48
N LYS A 220 24.79 12.09 3.58
CA LYS A 220 25.76 11.09 4.07
C LYS A 220 25.49 10.70 5.52
N ASP A 221 24.94 11.62 6.31
CA ASP A 221 24.51 11.43 7.70
C ASP A 221 23.22 12.23 7.94
N ALA A 222 22.08 11.54 7.79
CA ALA A 222 20.77 12.16 7.96
C ALA A 222 20.52 12.63 9.41
N VAL A 223 21.07 11.94 10.40
CA VAL A 223 20.94 12.29 11.83
C VAL A 223 21.67 13.58 12.12
N ALA A 224 22.92 13.69 11.68
CA ALA A 224 23.74 14.90 11.90
C ALA A 224 23.14 16.11 11.14
N GLU A 225 22.66 15.92 9.93
CA GLU A 225 22.03 17.01 9.16
C GLU A 225 20.72 17.48 9.80
N LEU A 226 19.85 16.54 10.21
CA LEU A 226 18.61 16.88 10.93
C LEU A 226 18.92 17.63 12.24
N ALA A 227 19.95 17.19 13.01
CA ALA A 227 20.36 17.86 14.23
C ALA A 227 20.77 19.31 13.99
N GLN A 228 21.47 19.62 12.87
CA GLN A 228 21.83 20.98 12.52
C GLN A 228 20.60 21.86 12.24
N TYR A 229 19.60 21.33 11.52
CA TYR A 229 18.37 22.09 11.28
C TYR A 229 17.59 22.34 12.58
N LEU A 230 17.49 21.34 13.44
CA LEU A 230 16.83 21.47 14.74
C LEU A 230 17.54 22.53 15.61
N GLN A 231 18.88 22.47 15.75
CA GLN A 231 19.63 23.42 16.53
C GLN A 231 19.47 24.87 16.01
N ARG A 232 19.57 25.07 14.69
CA ARG A 232 19.37 26.39 14.09
C ARG A 232 17.98 26.99 14.37
N ALA A 233 16.96 26.14 14.43
CA ALA A 233 15.61 26.59 14.74
C ALA A 233 15.48 26.97 16.23
N PHE A 234 16.02 26.12 17.11
CA PHE A 234 15.95 26.33 18.56
C PHE A 234 16.77 27.56 19.01
N ASP A 235 17.97 27.78 18.42
CA ASP A 235 18.77 29.00 18.67
C ASP A 235 18.02 30.29 18.36
N ARG A 236 17.01 30.25 17.50
CA ARG A 236 16.13 31.37 17.13
C ARG A 236 14.83 31.38 17.91
N GLY A 237 14.62 30.45 18.86
CA GLY A 237 13.35 30.27 19.57
C GLY A 237 12.17 29.83 18.67
N GLY A 238 12.49 29.18 17.52
CA GLY A 238 11.52 28.74 16.52
C GLY A 238 11.16 27.26 16.64
N SER A 239 10.24 26.84 15.77
CA SER A 239 9.81 25.46 15.62
C SER A 239 10.23 24.91 14.25
N VAL A 240 10.36 23.60 14.13
CA VAL A 240 10.62 22.89 12.86
C VAL A 240 9.36 22.15 12.43
N ILE A 241 8.94 22.35 11.18
CA ILE A 241 7.81 21.64 10.57
C ILE A 241 8.39 20.67 9.54
N ILE A 242 8.14 19.38 9.73
CA ILE A 242 8.60 18.32 8.84
C ILE A 242 7.36 17.63 8.25
N PRO A 243 7.04 17.86 6.96
CA PRO A 243 5.96 17.14 6.29
C PRO A 243 6.31 15.65 6.17
N SER A 244 5.43 14.78 6.62
CA SER A 244 5.61 13.34 6.48
C SER A 244 4.27 12.63 6.53
N PHE A 245 4.20 11.48 5.86
CA PHE A 245 3.04 10.59 5.98
C PHE A 245 2.99 9.96 7.37
N ALA A 246 1.77 9.61 7.82
CA ALA A 246 1.53 9.03 9.13
C ALA A 246 2.27 7.72 9.36
N VAL A 247 2.49 6.93 8.30
CA VAL A 247 3.18 5.64 8.35
C VAL A 247 4.43 5.67 7.46
N GLY A 248 5.50 5.05 7.93
CA GLY A 248 6.81 4.99 7.28
C GLY A 248 7.71 6.16 7.72
N ARG A 249 7.71 7.26 6.99
CA ARG A 249 8.62 8.39 7.25
C ARG A 249 8.50 8.99 8.66
N THR A 250 7.30 9.05 9.23
CA THR A 250 7.11 9.56 10.60
C THR A 250 7.85 8.71 11.63
N GLN A 251 7.80 7.39 11.52
CA GLN A 251 8.49 6.49 12.45
C GLN A 251 10.01 6.58 12.30
N GLU A 252 10.51 6.70 11.07
CA GLU A 252 11.93 6.92 10.80
C GLU A 252 12.42 8.24 11.44
N LEU A 253 11.66 9.33 11.28
CA LEU A 253 11.98 10.62 11.89
C LEU A 253 11.97 10.56 13.42
N LEU A 254 11.02 9.86 14.02
CA LEU A 254 10.99 9.64 15.47
C LEU A 254 12.22 8.87 15.97
N TYR A 255 12.67 7.89 15.17
CA TYR A 255 13.90 7.16 15.44
C TYR A 255 15.13 8.08 15.41
N PHE A 256 15.27 8.91 14.38
CA PHE A 256 16.36 9.89 14.26
C PHE A 256 16.32 10.95 15.39
N ILE A 257 15.14 11.46 15.74
CA ILE A 257 14.97 12.41 16.84
C ILE A 257 15.38 11.78 18.18
N ARG A 258 15.02 10.51 18.41
CA ARG A 258 15.47 9.75 19.58
C ARG A 258 17.00 9.66 19.62
N GLU A 259 17.61 9.28 18.51
CA GLU A 259 19.07 9.17 18.41
C GLU A 259 19.79 10.50 18.67
N ILE A 260 19.27 11.60 18.10
CA ILE A 260 19.75 12.97 18.33
C ILE A 260 19.70 13.32 19.82
N LYS A 261 18.58 12.99 20.48
CA LYS A 261 18.39 13.23 21.91
C LYS A 261 19.35 12.39 22.76
N ASP A 262 19.43 11.09 22.48
CA ASP A 262 20.27 10.15 23.24
C ASP A 262 21.77 10.48 23.12
N LYS A 263 22.21 11.00 21.97
CA LYS A 263 23.58 11.48 21.72
C LYS A 263 23.85 12.93 22.16
N GLY A 264 22.82 13.66 22.60
CA GLY A 264 22.97 15.08 23.00
C GLY A 264 23.42 15.99 21.88
N LEU A 265 23.01 15.74 20.64
CA LEU A 265 23.41 16.50 19.45
C LEU A 265 22.73 17.87 19.34
N VAL A 266 21.69 18.13 20.11
CA VAL A 266 20.93 19.38 20.16
C VAL A 266 20.71 19.76 21.61
N THR A 267 20.85 21.08 21.92
CA THR A 267 20.76 21.66 23.26
C THR A 267 19.57 22.63 23.38
#